data_8b7407497f8eaeee6755f20ac8157c4a
#
_entry.id   8b7407497f8eaeee6755f20ac8157c4a
#
_cell.length_a   1.000
_cell.length_b   1.000
_cell.length_c   1.000
_cell.angle_alpha   90.00
_cell.angle_beta   90.00
_cell.angle_gamma   90.00
#
_symmetry.space_group_name_H-M   'P 1'
#
loop_
_entity.id
_entity.type
_entity.pdbx_description
1 polymer ?
#
loop_
_entity_poly.entity_id
_entity_poly.type
_entity_poly.pdbx_seq_one_letter_code
_entity_poly.pdbx_strand_id
1 'polypeptide(L)'
;MLRISRLTDYATVLLATLACEPETRHTATSLALRTRLGAATVSKILKQLHRSGLVLSSRGVHGGYRLAKPASDISAAAILDALEGPLALTDCAAGSGHCEIESSCRVGRSWQRVNLAIRRSLYDVSLAQLAGLEHEAQPIERLPLGVPA
;
A
#
# COMPACT_ATOMS: atom_id res chain seq x y z
N MET A 1 1.38 -18.05 1.84
CA MET A 1 1.09 -17.47 0.52
C MET A 1 1.04 -15.95 0.67
N LEU A 2 1.86 -15.24 -0.06
CA LEU A 2 1.89 -13.76 0.00
C LEU A 2 0.59 -13.22 -0.62
N ARG A 3 -0.24 -12.58 0.17
CA ARG A 3 -1.53 -12.03 -0.27
C ARG A 3 -1.80 -10.69 0.40
N ILE A 4 -2.08 -9.70 -0.40
CA ILE A 4 -2.54 -8.39 0.09
C ILE A 4 -3.94 -8.54 0.69
N SER A 5 -4.18 -7.94 1.86
CA SER A 5 -5.49 -8.00 2.49
C SER A 5 -6.53 -7.21 1.70
N ARG A 6 -7.80 -7.57 1.83
CA ARG A 6 -8.91 -6.80 1.22
C ARG A 6 -8.92 -5.34 1.69
N LEU A 7 -8.46 -5.10 2.91
CA LEU A 7 -8.41 -3.74 3.46
C LEU A 7 -7.40 -2.89 2.70
N THR A 8 -6.22 -3.44 2.41
CA THR A 8 -5.17 -2.77 1.63
C THR A 8 -5.58 -2.57 0.18
N ASP A 9 -6.22 -3.56 -0.43
CA ASP A 9 -6.78 -3.43 -1.78
C ASP A 9 -7.79 -2.26 -1.85
N TYR A 10 -8.76 -2.22 -0.94
CA TYR A 10 -9.74 -1.12 -0.88
C TYR A 10 -9.10 0.23 -0.57
N ALA A 11 -8.07 0.26 0.26
CA ALA A 11 -7.32 1.49 0.54
C ALA A 11 -6.59 2.00 -0.70
N THR A 12 -6.03 1.11 -1.51
CA THR A 12 -5.40 1.47 -2.78
C THR A 12 -6.42 2.09 -3.73
N VAL A 13 -7.62 1.51 -3.83
CA VAL A 13 -8.73 2.08 -4.63
C VAL A 13 -9.12 3.47 -4.14
N LEU A 14 -9.21 3.68 -2.82
CA LEU A 14 -9.53 4.99 -2.25
C LEU A 14 -8.43 6.01 -2.54
N LEU A 15 -7.16 5.65 -2.35
CA LEU A 15 -6.02 6.51 -2.65
C LEU A 15 -5.95 6.86 -4.15
N ALA A 16 -6.18 5.89 -5.03
CA ALA A 16 -6.24 6.11 -6.48
C ALA A 16 -7.37 7.09 -6.85
N THR A 17 -8.55 6.97 -6.21
CA THR A 17 -9.65 7.89 -6.40
C THR A 17 -9.28 9.32 -5.98
N LEU A 18 -8.57 9.48 -4.85
CA LEU A 18 -8.07 10.78 -4.41
C LEU A 18 -6.98 11.34 -5.35
N ALA A 19 -6.15 10.46 -5.92
CA ALA A 19 -5.09 10.84 -6.85
C ALA A 19 -5.62 11.43 -8.17
N CYS A 20 -6.79 10.99 -8.63
CA CYS A 20 -7.42 11.52 -9.84
C CYS A 20 -7.85 12.99 -9.71
N GLU A 21 -8.11 13.46 -8.48
CA GLU A 21 -8.57 14.82 -8.22
C GLU A 21 -7.79 15.43 -7.03
N PRO A 22 -6.47 15.68 -7.18
CA PRO A 22 -5.56 15.99 -6.06
C PRO A 22 -5.92 17.28 -5.31
N GLU A 23 -6.53 18.25 -5.98
CA GLU A 23 -6.93 19.52 -5.38
C GLU A 23 -8.30 19.46 -4.70
N THR A 24 -9.08 18.40 -5.00
CA THR A 24 -10.44 18.24 -4.48
C THR A 24 -10.42 17.53 -3.12
N ARG A 25 -11.23 18.01 -2.18
CA ARG A 25 -11.48 17.33 -0.91
C ARG A 25 -12.73 16.48 -1.03
N HIS A 26 -12.61 15.23 -0.68
CA HIS A 26 -13.70 14.27 -0.74
C HIS A 26 -14.16 13.87 0.66
N THR A 27 -15.46 13.88 0.88
CA THR A 27 -16.03 13.33 2.13
C THR A 27 -15.98 11.81 2.10
N ALA A 28 -15.99 11.16 3.27
CA ALA A 28 -16.06 9.71 3.35
C ALA A 28 -17.31 9.14 2.63
N THR A 29 -18.43 9.86 2.68
CA THR A 29 -19.67 9.49 1.98
C THR A 29 -19.50 9.56 0.46
N SER A 30 -18.89 10.63 -0.05
CA SER A 30 -18.60 10.77 -1.49
C SER A 30 -17.68 9.65 -1.98
N LEU A 31 -16.62 9.35 -1.24
CA LEU A 31 -15.70 8.25 -1.58
C LEU A 31 -16.40 6.88 -1.55
N ALA A 32 -17.26 6.63 -0.57
CA ALA A 32 -18.03 5.39 -0.49
C ALA A 32 -18.93 5.20 -1.73
N LEU A 33 -19.61 6.27 -2.16
CA LEU A 33 -20.44 6.24 -3.37
C LEU A 33 -19.60 5.99 -4.64
N ARG A 34 -18.49 6.71 -4.80
CA ARG A 34 -17.61 6.62 -5.99
C ARG A 34 -16.96 5.25 -6.11
N THR A 35 -16.52 4.68 -4.99
CA THR A 35 -15.81 3.37 -4.98
C THR A 35 -16.74 2.19 -4.80
N ARG A 36 -18.03 2.41 -4.50
CA ARG A 36 -19.02 1.38 -4.16
C ARG A 36 -18.61 0.52 -2.95
N LEU A 37 -17.79 1.09 -2.06
CA LEU A 37 -17.40 0.46 -0.80
C LEU A 37 -18.35 0.87 0.32
N GLY A 38 -18.52 -0.01 1.31
CA GLY A 38 -19.34 0.30 2.48
C GLY A 38 -18.79 1.49 3.27
N ALA A 39 -19.67 2.43 3.67
CA ALA A 39 -19.28 3.67 4.34
C ALA A 39 -18.47 3.44 5.63
N ALA A 40 -18.80 2.39 6.40
CA ALA A 40 -18.05 2.02 7.61
C ALA A 40 -16.62 1.59 7.28
N THR A 41 -16.44 0.82 6.20
CA THR A 41 -15.14 0.37 5.71
C THR A 41 -14.31 1.57 5.24
N VAL A 42 -14.90 2.46 4.43
CA VAL A 42 -14.24 3.69 3.95
C VAL A 42 -13.79 4.55 5.12
N SER A 43 -14.66 4.78 6.10
CA SER A 43 -14.32 5.57 7.29
C SER A 43 -13.18 4.95 8.10
N LYS A 44 -13.16 3.62 8.25
CA LYS A 44 -12.07 2.90 8.93
C LYS A 44 -10.74 3.08 8.20
N ILE A 45 -10.74 2.86 6.88
CA ILE A 45 -9.55 2.99 6.04
C ILE A 45 -9.01 4.43 6.07
N LEU A 46 -9.87 5.44 5.87
CA LEU A 46 -9.47 6.84 5.87
C LEU A 46 -8.84 7.26 7.20
N LYS A 47 -9.35 6.78 8.34
CA LYS A 47 -8.74 7.01 9.66
C LYS A 47 -7.33 6.42 9.74
N GLN A 48 -7.12 5.23 9.20
CA GLN A 48 -5.82 4.55 9.22
C GLN A 48 -4.83 5.27 8.28
N LEU A 49 -5.25 5.62 7.07
CA LEU A 49 -4.46 6.39 6.12
C LEU A 49 -4.10 7.79 6.64
N HIS A 50 -5.00 8.41 7.40
CA HIS A 50 -4.72 9.70 8.05
C HIS A 50 -3.68 9.55 9.17
N ARG A 51 -3.78 8.52 10.00
CA ARG A 51 -2.79 8.23 11.06
C ARG A 51 -1.40 7.95 10.52
N SER A 52 -1.31 7.30 9.35
CA SER A 52 -0.04 7.02 8.67
C SER A 52 0.49 8.20 7.85
N GLY A 53 -0.22 9.33 7.79
CA GLY A 53 0.20 10.52 7.06
C GLY A 53 0.08 10.42 5.53
N LEU A 54 -0.67 9.44 5.00
CA LEU A 54 -0.91 9.32 3.56
C LEU A 54 -2.05 10.21 3.07
N VAL A 55 -3.00 10.54 3.95
CA VAL A 55 -4.08 11.48 3.66
C VAL A 55 -4.16 12.57 4.72
N LEU A 56 -4.57 13.75 4.32
CA LEU A 56 -4.94 14.86 5.18
C LEU A 56 -6.44 14.89 5.36
N SER A 57 -6.90 15.25 6.57
CA SER A 57 -8.31 15.48 6.85
C SER A 57 -8.53 16.92 7.35
N SER A 58 -9.63 17.51 6.97
CA SER A 58 -10.08 18.80 7.51
C SER A 58 -11.56 18.74 7.87
N ARG A 59 -11.95 19.50 8.89
CA ARG A 59 -13.33 19.62 9.35
C ARG A 59 -14.01 20.85 8.69
N GLY A 60 -15.34 20.89 8.77
CA GLY A 60 -16.16 22.02 8.30
C GLY A 60 -16.89 21.75 7.00
N VAL A 61 -17.62 22.75 6.52
CA VAL A 61 -18.47 22.67 5.30
C VAL A 61 -17.65 22.31 4.06
N HIS A 62 -16.41 22.78 3.98
CA HIS A 62 -15.47 22.47 2.91
C HIS A 62 -14.42 21.44 3.36
N GLY A 63 -14.74 20.67 4.39
CA GLY A 63 -13.88 19.61 4.93
C GLY A 63 -13.88 18.36 4.06
N GLY A 64 -12.99 17.44 4.40
CA GLY A 64 -12.86 16.16 3.71
C GLY A 64 -11.43 15.66 3.71
N TYR A 65 -11.18 14.67 2.88
CA TYR A 65 -9.90 13.97 2.75
C TYR A 65 -9.27 14.31 1.39
N ARG A 66 -7.95 14.45 1.39
CA ARG A 66 -7.11 14.54 0.18
C ARG A 66 -5.77 13.86 0.44
N LEU A 67 -5.02 13.59 -0.61
CA LEU A 67 -3.65 13.09 -0.45
C LEU A 67 -2.78 14.08 0.35
N ALA A 68 -1.88 13.54 1.17
CA ALA A 68 -0.92 14.35 1.92
C ALA A 68 0.30 14.75 1.07
N LYS A 69 0.57 13.99 0.01
CA LYS A 69 1.70 14.16 -0.92
C LYS A 69 1.21 13.90 -2.34
N PRO A 70 1.96 14.34 -3.37
CA PRO A 70 1.71 13.93 -4.75
C PRO A 70 1.65 12.40 -4.87
N ALA A 71 0.80 11.88 -5.75
CA ALA A 71 0.65 10.45 -5.95
C ALA A 71 1.96 9.76 -6.41
N SER A 72 2.82 10.48 -7.14
CA SER A 72 4.17 10.04 -7.52
C SER A 72 5.09 9.78 -6.32
N ASP A 73 4.86 10.45 -5.19
CA ASP A 73 5.69 10.38 -3.99
C ASP A 73 5.16 9.37 -2.95
N ILE A 74 4.08 8.68 -3.28
CA ILE A 74 3.50 7.62 -2.45
C ILE A 74 3.80 6.28 -3.11
N SER A 75 4.67 5.48 -2.51
CA SER A 75 5.00 4.16 -3.01
C SER A 75 3.99 3.08 -2.57
N ALA A 76 3.90 1.99 -3.33
CA ALA A 76 3.13 0.81 -2.93
C ALA A 76 3.61 0.26 -1.57
N ALA A 77 4.92 0.34 -1.28
CA ALA A 77 5.46 -0.02 0.03
C ALA A 77 4.87 0.82 1.16
N ALA A 78 4.76 2.15 0.98
CA ALA A 78 4.19 3.04 1.98
C ALA A 78 2.71 2.73 2.25
N ILE A 79 1.95 2.34 1.23
CA ILE A 79 0.54 1.94 1.37
C ILE A 79 0.44 0.65 2.19
N LEU A 80 1.26 -0.35 1.88
CA LEU A 80 1.30 -1.62 2.61
C LEU A 80 1.72 -1.42 4.08
N ASP A 81 2.80 -0.68 4.30
CA ASP A 81 3.31 -0.38 5.66
C ASP A 81 2.26 0.35 6.52
N ALA A 82 1.46 1.22 5.90
CA ALA A 82 0.40 1.97 6.59
C ALA A 82 -0.76 1.08 7.09
N LEU A 83 -1.02 -0.03 6.43
CA LEU A 83 -2.22 -0.84 6.66
C LEU A 83 -1.92 -2.19 7.31
N GLU A 84 -0.83 -2.81 6.95
CA GLU A 84 -0.43 -4.16 7.38
C GLU A 84 0.84 -4.15 8.24
N GLY A 85 1.53 -3.02 8.28
CA GLY A 85 2.85 -2.92 8.88
C GLY A 85 3.97 -3.31 7.90
N PRO A 86 5.23 -3.23 8.34
CA PRO A 86 6.38 -3.54 7.49
C PRO A 86 6.32 -4.95 6.93
N LEU A 87 6.52 -5.10 5.62
CA LEU A 87 6.56 -6.40 4.98
C LEU A 87 7.68 -7.26 5.55
N ALA A 88 7.32 -8.40 6.12
CA ALA A 88 8.24 -9.42 6.60
C ALA A 88 7.76 -10.81 6.16
N LEU A 89 8.54 -11.47 5.32
CA LEU A 89 8.23 -12.82 4.83
C LEU A 89 8.54 -13.91 5.86
N THR A 90 9.45 -13.61 6.79
CA THR A 90 9.92 -14.52 7.84
C THR A 90 10.16 -13.72 9.11
N ASP A 91 10.13 -14.36 10.26
CA ASP A 91 10.37 -13.70 11.55
C ASP A 91 11.74 -13.00 11.61
N CYS A 92 12.77 -13.58 10.99
CA CYS A 92 14.10 -12.96 10.91
C CYS A 92 14.16 -11.76 9.96
N ALA A 93 13.14 -11.54 9.11
CA ALA A 93 13.00 -10.35 8.27
C ALA A 93 12.19 -9.25 8.97
N ALA A 94 11.45 -9.57 10.03
CA ALA A 94 10.69 -8.62 10.83
C ALA A 94 11.59 -7.79 11.79
N GLY A 95 12.77 -8.30 12.12
CA GLY A 95 13.74 -7.61 12.98
C GLY A 95 14.61 -8.61 13.75
N SER A 96 15.70 -8.12 14.31
CA SER A 96 16.58 -8.94 15.13
C SER A 96 15.88 -9.41 16.42
N GLY A 97 16.07 -10.69 16.79
CA GLY A 97 15.52 -11.27 18.01
C GLY A 97 14.08 -11.79 17.89
N HIS A 98 13.46 -11.72 16.72
CA HIS A 98 12.12 -12.29 16.49
C HIS A 98 12.15 -13.78 16.15
N CYS A 99 13.31 -14.31 15.75
CA CYS A 99 13.45 -15.72 15.37
C CYS A 99 14.29 -16.47 16.42
N GLU A 100 13.73 -17.52 17.03
CA GLU A 100 14.39 -18.31 18.08
C GLU A 100 15.67 -19.01 17.61
N ILE A 101 15.78 -19.32 16.32
CA ILE A 101 16.94 -20.00 15.72
C ILE A 101 17.85 -19.05 14.93
N GLU A 102 17.70 -17.74 15.06
CA GLU A 102 18.41 -16.73 14.26
C GLU A 102 19.93 -16.93 14.28
N SER A 103 20.51 -17.23 15.46
CA SER A 103 21.96 -17.40 15.65
C SER A 103 22.56 -18.62 14.93
N SER A 104 21.75 -19.64 14.69
CA SER A 104 22.17 -20.91 14.04
C SER A 104 21.61 -21.07 12.62
N CYS A 105 20.77 -20.17 12.19
CA CYS A 105 20.03 -20.28 10.95
C CYS A 105 20.91 -19.96 9.72
N ARG A 106 21.14 -20.95 8.86
CA ARG A 106 21.94 -20.79 7.63
C ARG A 106 21.17 -20.08 6.50
N VAL A 107 19.83 -20.08 6.53
CA VAL A 107 19.00 -19.54 5.45
C VAL A 107 18.47 -18.13 5.76
N GLY A 108 18.63 -17.63 6.98
CA GLY A 108 18.10 -16.34 7.42
C GLY A 108 18.56 -15.16 6.55
N ARG A 109 19.88 -15.09 6.26
CA ARG A 109 20.43 -14.05 5.38
C ARG A 109 19.84 -14.07 3.96
N SER A 110 19.58 -15.25 3.43
CA SER A 110 18.97 -15.40 2.09
C SER A 110 17.54 -14.89 2.08
N TRP A 111 16.75 -15.21 3.12
CA TRP A 111 15.39 -14.67 3.26
C TRP A 111 15.35 -13.17 3.49
N GLN A 112 16.28 -12.61 4.25
CA GLN A 112 16.41 -11.16 4.40
C GLN A 112 16.68 -10.48 3.05
N ARG A 113 17.55 -11.06 2.20
CA ARG A 113 17.81 -10.55 0.84
C ARG A 113 16.56 -10.59 -0.04
N VAL A 114 15.80 -11.69 0.00
CA VAL A 114 14.52 -11.81 -0.74
C VAL A 114 13.54 -10.75 -0.27
N ASN A 115 13.37 -10.60 1.05
CA ASN A 115 12.49 -9.60 1.62
C ASN A 115 12.87 -8.18 1.18
N LEU A 116 14.16 -7.86 1.20
CA LEU A 116 14.66 -6.56 0.74
C LEU A 116 14.40 -6.33 -0.76
N ALA A 117 14.56 -7.36 -1.59
CA ALA A 117 14.29 -7.25 -3.03
C ALA A 117 12.80 -6.95 -3.30
N ILE A 118 11.90 -7.65 -2.60
CA ILE A 118 10.46 -7.39 -2.72
C ILE A 118 10.12 -5.98 -2.23
N ARG A 119 10.66 -5.54 -1.09
CA ARG A 119 10.44 -4.17 -0.61
C ARG A 119 10.92 -3.13 -1.62
N ARG A 120 12.09 -3.31 -2.23
CA ARG A 120 12.59 -2.40 -3.27
C ARG A 120 11.60 -2.31 -4.44
N SER A 121 11.15 -3.46 -4.97
CA SER A 121 10.17 -3.47 -6.05
C SER A 121 8.87 -2.75 -5.67
N LEU A 122 8.42 -2.83 -4.43
CA LEU A 122 7.26 -2.11 -3.93
C LEU A 122 7.52 -0.59 -3.75
N TYR A 123 8.75 -0.20 -3.47
CA TYR A 123 9.14 1.21 -3.42
C TYR A 123 9.19 1.86 -4.80
N ASP A 124 9.56 1.10 -5.81
CA ASP A 124 9.71 1.57 -7.20
C ASP A 124 8.36 1.79 -7.90
N VAL A 125 7.27 1.28 -7.33
CA VAL A 125 5.91 1.47 -7.87
C VAL A 125 5.20 2.59 -7.10
N SER A 126 4.82 3.66 -7.80
CA SER A 126 4.10 4.80 -7.24
C SER A 126 2.58 4.59 -7.21
N LEU A 127 1.88 5.35 -6.36
CA LEU A 127 0.42 5.44 -6.41
C LEU A 127 -0.07 6.01 -7.75
N ALA A 128 0.70 6.91 -8.37
CA ALA A 128 0.35 7.46 -9.68
C ALA A 128 0.32 6.35 -10.75
N GLN A 129 1.28 5.42 -10.71
CA GLN A 129 1.30 4.24 -11.59
C GLN A 129 0.14 3.28 -11.25
N LEU A 130 -0.09 2.99 -9.97
CA LEU A 130 -1.22 2.14 -9.54
C LEU A 130 -2.58 2.72 -9.93
N ALA A 131 -2.71 4.03 -9.97
CA ALA A 131 -3.91 4.74 -10.40
C ALA A 131 -4.03 4.89 -11.93
N GLY A 132 -3.01 4.46 -12.69
CA GLY A 132 -2.98 4.61 -14.15
C GLY A 132 -2.81 6.07 -14.62
N LEU A 133 -2.30 6.95 -13.76
CA LEU A 133 -2.06 8.37 -14.05
C LEU A 133 -0.71 8.62 -14.73
N GLU A 134 0.22 7.69 -14.59
CA GLU A 134 1.50 7.68 -15.29
C GLU A 134 1.52 6.50 -16.26
N HIS A 135 2.00 6.74 -17.48
CA HIS A 135 2.25 5.65 -18.42
C HIS A 135 3.36 4.76 -17.87
N GLU A 136 3.10 3.46 -17.80
CA GLU A 136 4.14 2.49 -17.51
C GLU A 136 5.22 2.59 -18.60
N ALA A 137 6.43 2.99 -18.19
CA ALA A 137 7.56 3.11 -19.11
C ALA A 137 8.08 1.75 -19.60
N GLN A 138 7.60 0.65 -19.02
CA GLN A 138 7.97 -0.72 -19.42
C GLN A 138 6.78 -1.66 -19.40
N PRO A 139 6.57 -2.48 -20.46
CA PRO A 139 5.58 -3.54 -20.41
C PRO A 139 5.97 -4.53 -19.30
N ILE A 140 5.00 -4.85 -18.43
CA ILE A 140 5.18 -5.91 -17.43
C ILE A 140 5.43 -7.21 -18.20
N GLU A 141 6.67 -7.67 -18.23
CA GLU A 141 6.99 -9.00 -18.71
C GLU A 141 6.27 -9.98 -17.79
N ARG A 142 5.23 -10.62 -18.32
CA ARG A 142 4.48 -11.62 -17.57
C ARG A 142 5.41 -12.78 -17.27
N LEU A 143 5.91 -12.82 -16.04
CA LEU A 143 6.58 -14.01 -15.54
C LEU A 143 5.65 -15.20 -15.76
N PRO A 144 6.07 -16.24 -16.49
CA PRO A 144 5.26 -17.43 -16.67
C PRO A 144 4.98 -18.01 -15.29
N LEU A 145 3.71 -18.04 -14.88
CA LEU A 145 3.26 -18.78 -13.70
C LEU A 145 3.33 -20.28 -14.04
N GLY A 146 4.50 -20.75 -14.46
CA GLY A 146 4.76 -22.15 -14.71
C GLY A 146 4.78 -22.89 -13.38
N VAL A 147 3.68 -23.53 -13.05
CA VAL A 147 3.71 -24.68 -12.16
C VAL A 147 4.24 -25.82 -13.05
N PRO A 148 5.46 -26.36 -12.84
CA PRO A 148 5.84 -27.60 -13.49
C PRO A 148 4.88 -28.68 -13.01
N ALA A 149 4.34 -29.43 -13.96
CA ALA A 149 3.49 -30.58 -13.69
C ALA A 149 4.23 -31.63 -12.86
#